data_2ad43282c120dbe4d6eb236f84e46199
#
_entry.id   2ad43282c120dbe4d6eb236f84e46199
#
_cell.length_a   1.000
_cell.length_b   1.000
_cell.length_c   1.000
_cell.angle_alpha   90.00
_cell.angle_beta   90.00
_cell.angle_gamma   90.00
#
_symmetry.space_group_name_H-M   'P 1'
#
loop_
_entity.id
_entity.type
_entity.pdbx_description
1 polymer ?
#
loop_
_entity_poly.entity_id
_entity_poly.type
_entity_poly.pdbx_seq_one_letter_code
_entity_poly.pdbx_strand_id
1 'polypeptide(L)'
;MNFARKGYEYMDAENYIKYGRLGRQYSGGSLSQIDGMRGYGAVYGQNNPEQFSIRYLDGNEDLLQEGWKQMTDPISGKQIVFKDYGTTLRDEVYKDPAFTQDHYLSFTGGNEKGTFAASLGYYSEDGTVKGTQYRRFSGTLNGNYKVLPILNIKGGVNFSTSEAP
;
A
#
# COMPACT_ATOMS: atom_id res chain seq x y z
N MET A 1 -3.96 0.72 15.54
CA MET A 1 -4.44 0.85 14.16
C MET A 1 -3.78 2.10 13.56
N ASN A 2 -3.00 1.92 12.52
CA ASN A 2 -2.27 2.99 11.85
C ASN A 2 -2.97 3.30 10.52
N PHE A 3 -3.05 4.58 10.17
CA PHE A 3 -3.65 5.03 8.90
C PHE A 3 -2.57 5.64 8.01
N ALA A 4 -2.64 5.34 6.72
CA ALA A 4 -1.83 6.05 5.75
C ALA A 4 -2.20 7.53 5.75
N ARG A 5 -1.20 8.42 5.73
CA ARG A 5 -1.45 9.88 5.69
C ARG A 5 -2.30 10.20 4.46
N LYS A 6 -3.39 10.96 4.65
CA LYS A 6 -4.22 11.44 3.54
C LYS A 6 -3.34 12.26 2.59
N GLY A 7 -3.19 11.78 1.36
CA GLY A 7 -2.48 12.47 0.30
C GLY A 7 -3.36 13.49 -0.41
N TYR A 8 -2.83 14.06 -1.49
CA TYR A 8 -3.64 14.87 -2.41
C TYR A 8 -4.64 13.97 -3.14
N GLU A 9 -5.80 14.53 -3.49
CA GLU A 9 -6.72 13.87 -4.41
C GLU A 9 -6.07 13.84 -5.79
N TYR A 10 -5.96 12.64 -6.35
CA TYR A 10 -5.44 12.47 -7.70
C TYR A 10 -6.55 12.79 -8.70
N MET A 11 -6.15 13.32 -9.83
CA MET A 11 -7.02 13.50 -10.97
C MET A 11 -7.56 12.15 -11.45
N ASP A 12 -8.83 12.07 -11.77
CA ASP A 12 -9.42 10.88 -12.38
C ASP A 12 -8.86 10.63 -13.80
N ALA A 13 -9.08 9.43 -14.31
CA ALA A 13 -8.53 9.00 -15.59
C ALA A 13 -9.03 9.87 -16.75
N GLU A 14 -10.30 10.28 -16.75
CA GLU A 14 -10.89 11.13 -17.78
C GLU A 14 -10.21 12.51 -17.83
N ASN A 15 -10.12 13.18 -16.69
CA ASN A 15 -9.46 14.48 -16.60
C ASN A 15 -7.97 14.38 -16.92
N TYR A 16 -7.31 13.31 -16.51
CA TYR A 16 -5.91 13.06 -16.82
C TYR A 16 -5.66 12.99 -18.33
N ILE A 17 -6.49 12.25 -19.07
CA ILE A 17 -6.45 12.18 -20.52
C ILE A 17 -6.73 13.54 -21.15
N LYS A 18 -7.81 14.19 -20.71
CA LYS A 18 -8.26 15.49 -21.22
C LYS A 18 -7.18 16.56 -21.09
N TYR A 19 -6.62 16.74 -19.92
CA TYR A 19 -5.59 17.76 -19.69
C TYR A 19 -4.27 17.43 -20.37
N GLY A 20 -3.91 16.16 -20.49
CA GLY A 20 -2.74 15.74 -21.25
C GLY A 20 -2.85 16.09 -22.74
N ARG A 21 -4.01 15.83 -23.34
CA ARG A 21 -4.29 16.16 -24.75
C ARG A 21 -4.31 17.67 -24.98
N LEU A 22 -5.09 18.41 -24.18
CA LEU A 22 -5.16 19.88 -24.26
C LEU A 22 -3.80 20.53 -24.06
N GLY A 23 -3.04 20.11 -23.06
CA GLY A 23 -1.70 20.66 -22.80
C GLY A 23 -0.77 20.50 -24.00
N ARG A 24 -0.84 19.37 -24.69
CA ARG A 24 -0.04 19.14 -25.90
C ARG A 24 -0.51 19.98 -27.09
N GLN A 25 -1.83 20.14 -27.23
CA GLN A 25 -2.39 21.03 -28.25
C GLN A 25 -1.95 22.49 -28.03
N TYR A 26 -2.04 22.98 -26.80
CA TYR A 26 -1.59 24.34 -26.47
C TYR A 26 -0.07 24.54 -26.68
N SER A 27 0.69 23.47 -26.63
CA SER A 27 2.13 23.50 -27.00
C SER A 27 2.38 23.44 -28.50
N GLY A 28 1.35 23.53 -29.34
CA GLY A 28 1.45 23.51 -30.81
C GLY A 28 1.51 22.11 -31.43
N GLY A 29 1.18 21.06 -30.69
CA GLY A 29 1.15 19.68 -31.22
C GLY A 29 -0.04 19.45 -32.13
N SER A 30 0.18 18.83 -33.28
CA SER A 30 -0.87 18.36 -34.19
C SER A 30 -1.56 17.13 -33.60
N LEU A 31 -2.80 16.81 -34.02
CA LEU A 31 -3.55 15.64 -33.55
C LEU A 31 -2.75 14.35 -33.72
N SER A 32 -2.09 14.14 -34.84
CA SER A 32 -1.24 12.96 -35.09
C SER A 32 -0.06 12.86 -34.13
N GLN A 33 0.53 13.98 -33.74
CA GLN A 33 1.61 14.02 -32.75
C GLN A 33 1.08 13.74 -31.34
N ILE A 34 -0.14 14.22 -31.02
CA ILE A 34 -0.78 13.98 -29.74
C ILE A 34 -1.16 12.51 -29.58
N ASP A 35 -1.73 11.90 -30.62
CA ASP A 35 -2.09 10.47 -30.61
C ASP A 35 -0.85 9.57 -30.53
N GLY A 36 0.25 9.95 -31.18
CA GLY A 36 1.50 9.19 -31.19
C GLY A 36 2.46 9.46 -30.03
N MET A 37 2.13 10.38 -29.11
CA MET A 37 3.03 10.69 -27.99
C MET A 37 3.14 9.54 -26.98
N ARG A 38 4.23 9.52 -26.21
CA ARG A 38 4.34 8.66 -25.06
C ARG A 38 3.74 9.36 -23.83
N GLY A 39 2.86 8.67 -23.11
CA GLY A 39 2.28 9.18 -21.85
C GLY A 39 0.87 9.73 -22.00
N TYR A 40 0.62 10.91 -21.46
CA TYR A 40 -0.70 11.47 -21.24
C TYR A 40 -1.58 11.62 -22.48
N GLY A 41 -2.68 10.88 -22.50
CA GLY A 41 -3.73 11.07 -23.50
C GLY A 41 -3.36 10.61 -24.91
N ALA A 42 -2.26 9.88 -25.08
CA ALA A 42 -1.96 9.19 -26.31
C ALA A 42 -3.01 8.13 -26.63
N VAL A 43 -3.28 7.89 -27.91
CA VAL A 43 -4.28 6.93 -28.35
C VAL A 43 -3.60 5.79 -29.13
N TYR A 44 -4.07 4.57 -28.90
CA TYR A 44 -3.60 3.41 -29.64
C TYR A 44 -3.80 3.59 -31.15
N GLY A 45 -2.77 3.25 -31.93
CA GLY A 45 -2.80 3.32 -33.38
C GLY A 45 -1.44 2.94 -33.98
N GLN A 46 -1.30 3.09 -35.30
CA GLN A 46 -0.06 2.77 -36.00
C GLN A 46 1.16 3.51 -35.46
N ASN A 47 0.97 4.75 -34.98
CA ASN A 47 2.02 5.57 -34.41
C ASN A 47 2.28 5.30 -32.93
N ASN A 48 1.43 4.51 -32.27
CA ASN A 48 1.54 4.18 -30.86
C ASN A 48 0.95 2.79 -30.55
N PRO A 49 1.57 1.71 -31.03
CA PRO A 49 1.07 0.36 -30.82
C PRO A 49 1.24 -0.13 -29.37
N GLU A 50 2.01 0.58 -28.53
CA GLU A 50 2.23 0.24 -27.14
C GLU A 50 1.11 0.80 -26.20
N GLN A 51 0.29 1.74 -26.69
CA GLN A 51 -0.81 2.29 -25.94
C GLN A 51 -2.04 1.38 -26.00
N PHE A 52 -2.33 0.64 -24.95
CA PHE A 52 -3.43 -0.34 -24.94
C PHE A 52 -4.60 0.05 -24.03
N SER A 53 -4.53 1.18 -23.34
CA SER A 53 -5.55 1.61 -22.39
C SER A 53 -6.42 2.77 -22.89
N ILE A 54 -6.14 3.33 -24.07
CA ILE A 54 -6.90 4.43 -24.69
C ILE A 54 -7.02 4.16 -26.18
N ARG A 55 -8.24 4.17 -26.71
CA ARG A 55 -8.55 3.95 -28.13
C ARG A 55 -9.64 4.89 -28.60
N TYR A 56 -9.72 5.17 -29.92
CA TYR A 56 -10.93 5.72 -30.49
C TYR A 56 -12.05 4.69 -30.41
N LEU A 57 -13.29 5.13 -30.20
CA LEU A 57 -14.44 4.24 -30.08
C LEU A 57 -14.73 3.52 -31.42
N ASP A 58 -14.53 4.20 -32.52
CA ASP A 58 -14.78 3.66 -33.87
C ASP A 58 -13.99 2.36 -34.10
N GLY A 59 -14.70 1.24 -34.27
CA GLY A 59 -14.13 -0.10 -34.38
C GLY A 59 -13.67 -0.74 -33.05
N ASN A 60 -14.05 -0.18 -31.92
CA ASN A 60 -13.71 -0.69 -30.57
C ASN A 60 -14.93 -0.62 -29.61
N GLU A 61 -16.13 -0.71 -30.14
CA GLU A 61 -17.39 -0.59 -29.37
C GLU A 61 -17.58 -1.73 -28.37
N ASP A 62 -17.01 -2.89 -28.63
CA ASP A 62 -16.99 -4.07 -27.77
C ASP A 62 -16.32 -3.80 -26.41
N LEU A 63 -15.34 -2.91 -26.37
CA LEU A 63 -14.64 -2.56 -25.13
C LEU A 63 -15.56 -1.94 -24.07
N LEU A 64 -16.64 -1.28 -24.48
CA LEU A 64 -17.65 -0.76 -23.54
C LEU A 64 -18.33 -1.88 -22.74
N GLN A 65 -18.50 -3.05 -23.34
CA GLN A 65 -19.05 -4.23 -22.67
C GLN A 65 -18.06 -4.86 -21.70
N GLU A 66 -16.76 -4.62 -21.91
CA GLU A 66 -15.67 -5.02 -21.02
C GLU A 66 -15.46 -4.03 -19.84
N GLY A 67 -16.31 -3.01 -19.70
CA GLY A 67 -16.27 -2.04 -18.61
C GLY A 67 -15.32 -0.85 -18.85
N TRP A 68 -14.89 -0.63 -20.09
CA TRP A 68 -14.18 0.60 -20.45
C TRP A 68 -15.13 1.80 -20.38
N LYS A 69 -14.60 2.95 -20.02
CA LYS A 69 -15.34 4.22 -19.99
C LYS A 69 -15.18 4.97 -21.31
N GLN A 70 -16.13 5.84 -21.58
CA GLN A 70 -16.19 6.65 -22.79
C GLN A 70 -16.09 8.14 -22.43
N MET A 71 -15.39 8.89 -23.26
CA MET A 71 -15.33 10.36 -23.21
C MET A 71 -15.26 10.96 -24.60
N THR A 72 -15.61 12.23 -24.71
CA THR A 72 -15.40 13.00 -25.95
C THR A 72 -14.00 13.60 -25.94
N ASP A 73 -13.21 13.33 -26.99
CA ASP A 73 -11.90 13.95 -27.15
C ASP A 73 -12.04 15.47 -27.29
N PRO A 74 -11.44 16.26 -26.40
CA PRO A 74 -11.59 17.71 -26.40
C PRO A 74 -10.95 18.38 -27.61
N ILE A 75 -10.13 17.67 -28.40
CA ILE A 75 -9.41 18.21 -29.55
C ILE A 75 -10.13 17.87 -30.85
N SER A 76 -10.39 16.60 -31.10
CA SER A 76 -11.00 16.13 -32.36
C SER A 76 -12.51 16.04 -32.32
N GLY A 77 -13.14 16.09 -31.16
CA GLY A 77 -14.57 15.84 -30.96
C GLY A 77 -14.98 14.37 -31.14
N LYS A 78 -14.06 13.47 -31.46
CA LYS A 78 -14.32 12.04 -31.58
C LYS A 78 -14.51 11.40 -30.20
N GLN A 79 -15.21 10.26 -30.20
CA GLN A 79 -15.34 9.46 -29.00
C GLN A 79 -14.07 8.63 -28.75
N ILE A 80 -13.60 8.66 -27.51
CA ILE A 80 -12.49 7.84 -27.02
C ILE A 80 -13.04 6.89 -25.97
N VAL A 81 -12.58 5.65 -25.98
CA VAL A 81 -12.77 4.69 -24.90
C VAL A 81 -11.45 4.50 -24.17
N PHE A 82 -11.52 4.39 -22.85
CA PHE A 82 -10.35 4.23 -22.01
C PHE A 82 -10.61 3.27 -20.85
N LYS A 83 -9.57 2.56 -20.46
CA LYS A 83 -9.62 1.66 -19.32
C LYS A 83 -9.38 2.45 -18.04
N ASP A 84 -10.40 2.50 -17.18
CA ASP A 84 -10.29 3.05 -15.84
C ASP A 84 -10.19 1.92 -14.84
N TYR A 85 -9.05 1.79 -14.18
CA TYR A 85 -8.82 0.72 -13.19
C TYR A 85 -9.54 0.99 -11.86
N GLY A 86 -10.14 2.18 -11.69
CA GLY A 86 -10.91 2.52 -10.48
C GLY A 86 -10.08 2.62 -9.20
N THR A 87 -8.77 2.44 -9.30
CA THR A 87 -7.83 2.48 -8.18
C THR A 87 -6.86 3.63 -8.35
N THR A 88 -6.46 4.23 -7.24
CA THR A 88 -5.38 5.22 -7.25
C THR A 88 -4.05 4.55 -6.95
N LEU A 89 -2.94 5.19 -7.33
CA LEU A 89 -1.59 4.73 -6.93
C LEU A 89 -1.50 4.55 -5.40
N ARG A 90 -2.23 5.37 -4.64
CA ARG A 90 -2.31 5.26 -3.19
C ARG A 90 -2.93 3.91 -2.78
N ASP A 91 -4.03 3.52 -3.40
CA ASP A 91 -4.74 2.28 -3.08
C ASP A 91 -3.93 1.04 -3.46
N GLU A 92 -3.05 1.17 -4.45
CA GLU A 92 -2.13 0.10 -4.83
C GLU A 92 -0.94 -0.03 -3.88
N VAL A 93 -0.45 1.07 -3.34
CA VAL A 93 0.76 1.11 -2.50
C VAL A 93 0.43 1.01 -1.01
N TYR A 94 -0.66 1.62 -0.57
CA TYR A 94 -0.97 1.73 0.85
C TYR A 94 -2.08 0.80 1.28
N LYS A 95 -1.96 0.35 2.52
CA LYS A 95 -2.95 -0.42 3.26
C LYS A 95 -3.61 0.51 4.27
N ASP A 96 -4.93 0.66 4.19
CA ASP A 96 -5.67 1.56 5.06
C ASP A 96 -6.99 0.88 5.51
N PRO A 97 -7.14 0.46 6.75
CA PRO A 97 -6.19 0.64 7.88
C PRO A 97 -5.09 -0.44 7.94
N ALA A 98 -3.94 -0.09 8.52
CA ALA A 98 -2.92 -1.04 8.92
C ALA A 98 -3.18 -1.50 10.37
N PHE A 99 -3.05 -2.79 10.63
CA PHE A 99 -3.40 -3.42 11.89
C PHE A 99 -2.20 -3.56 12.80
N THR A 100 -2.37 -3.25 14.09
CA THR A 100 -1.35 -3.48 15.12
C THR A 100 -1.97 -4.30 16.26
N GLN A 101 -1.24 -5.31 16.70
CA GLN A 101 -1.61 -6.14 17.86
C GLN A 101 -0.45 -6.19 18.84
N ASP A 102 -0.76 -6.07 20.14
CA ASP A 102 0.20 -6.23 21.22
C ASP A 102 -0.45 -7.09 22.30
N HIS A 103 0.15 -8.24 22.54
CA HIS A 103 -0.30 -9.20 23.54
C HIS A 103 0.80 -9.39 24.57
N TYR A 104 0.48 -9.17 25.81
CA TYR A 104 1.39 -9.33 26.93
C TYR A 104 0.78 -10.21 28.01
N LEU A 105 1.54 -11.20 28.43
CA LEU A 105 1.17 -12.11 29.49
C LEU A 105 2.27 -12.14 30.55
N SER A 106 1.91 -12.01 31.82
CA SER A 106 2.88 -12.06 32.88
C SER A 106 2.37 -12.94 34.03
N PHE A 107 3.30 -13.64 34.66
CA PHE A 107 3.09 -14.50 35.81
C PHE A 107 4.10 -14.13 36.88
N THR A 108 3.66 -13.99 38.08
CA THR A 108 4.52 -13.81 39.26
C THR A 108 4.09 -14.75 40.35
N GLY A 109 5.04 -15.29 41.05
CA GLY A 109 4.72 -16.19 42.17
C GLY A 109 5.93 -16.34 43.09
N GLY A 110 5.66 -16.93 44.24
CA GLY A 110 6.73 -17.20 45.19
C GLY A 110 6.25 -17.48 46.58
N ASN A 111 7.21 -17.73 47.43
CA ASN A 111 7.04 -17.96 48.87
C ASN A 111 8.21 -17.30 49.63
N GLU A 112 8.29 -17.55 50.95
CA GLU A 112 9.36 -17.01 51.81
C GLU A 112 10.77 -17.39 51.40
N LYS A 113 10.93 -18.48 50.63
CA LYS A 113 12.23 -18.99 50.14
C LYS A 113 12.58 -18.52 48.75
N GLY A 114 11.58 -18.20 47.91
CA GLY A 114 11.89 -17.81 46.54
C GLY A 114 10.74 -17.14 45.80
N THR A 115 11.08 -16.33 44.85
CA THR A 115 10.13 -15.64 43.98
C THR A 115 10.53 -15.83 42.51
N PHE A 116 9.55 -15.84 41.67
CA PHE A 116 9.78 -15.84 40.23
C PHE A 116 8.84 -14.85 39.53
N ALA A 117 9.29 -14.35 38.40
CA ALA A 117 8.49 -13.56 37.46
C ALA A 117 8.79 -14.03 36.04
N ALA A 118 7.76 -14.33 35.31
CA ALA A 118 7.85 -14.69 33.88
C ALA A 118 6.93 -13.82 33.05
N SER A 119 7.35 -13.43 31.90
CA SER A 119 6.51 -12.70 30.96
C SER A 119 6.74 -13.15 29.50
N LEU A 120 5.68 -13.09 28.72
CA LEU A 120 5.68 -13.34 27.29
C LEU A 120 5.02 -12.16 26.61
N GLY A 121 5.61 -11.69 25.52
CA GLY A 121 5.08 -10.62 24.70
C GLY A 121 5.06 -11.04 23.23
N TYR A 122 3.96 -10.78 22.56
CA TYR A 122 3.81 -10.89 21.11
C TYR A 122 3.34 -9.56 20.54
N TYR A 123 4.14 -8.98 19.68
CA TYR A 123 3.83 -7.76 18.96
C TYR A 123 3.79 -8.06 17.46
N SER A 124 2.75 -7.58 16.80
CA SER A 124 2.61 -7.65 15.34
C SER A 124 2.05 -6.33 14.83
N GLU A 125 2.71 -5.77 13.85
CA GLU A 125 2.33 -4.53 13.20
C GLU A 125 2.38 -4.71 11.68
N ASP A 126 1.25 -4.46 11.04
CA ASP A 126 1.22 -4.26 9.59
C ASP A 126 1.70 -2.84 9.28
N GLY A 127 2.62 -2.70 8.35
CA GLY A 127 3.00 -1.39 7.84
C GLY A 127 1.89 -0.76 7.00
N THR A 128 1.90 0.55 6.90
CA THR A 128 0.98 1.29 6.01
C THR A 128 1.28 1.09 4.53
N VAL A 129 2.46 0.62 4.19
CA VAL A 129 2.83 0.19 2.84
C VAL A 129 2.53 -1.29 2.68
N LYS A 130 1.83 -1.68 1.62
CA LYS A 130 1.53 -3.09 1.33
C LYS A 130 2.82 -3.92 1.24
N GLY A 131 2.80 -5.10 1.84
CA GLY A 131 3.97 -5.99 1.87
C GLY A 131 4.95 -5.73 3.01
N THR A 132 4.76 -4.66 3.81
CA THR A 132 5.57 -4.42 5.00
C THR A 132 4.86 -4.89 6.26
N GLN A 133 5.59 -5.58 7.13
CA GLN A 133 5.09 -6.04 8.43
C GLN A 133 6.26 -6.15 9.39
N TYR A 134 5.97 -6.03 10.67
CA TYR A 134 6.92 -6.28 11.74
C TYR A 134 6.30 -7.20 12.77
N ARG A 135 7.03 -8.21 13.19
CA ARG A 135 6.63 -9.12 14.26
C ARG A 135 7.73 -9.24 15.28
N ARG A 136 7.38 -9.30 16.55
CA ARG A 136 8.33 -9.52 17.63
C ARG A 136 7.72 -10.45 18.67
N PHE A 137 8.47 -11.47 19.03
CA PHE A 137 8.19 -12.32 20.15
C PHE A 137 9.26 -12.11 21.22
N SER A 138 8.88 -11.91 22.46
CA SER A 138 9.79 -11.67 23.58
C SER A 138 9.38 -12.46 24.80
N GLY A 139 10.33 -12.81 25.63
CA GLY A 139 10.09 -13.46 26.88
C GLY A 139 11.15 -13.13 27.91
N THR A 140 10.72 -13.09 29.14
CA THR A 140 11.56 -12.82 30.30
C THR A 140 11.24 -13.82 31.40
N LEU A 141 12.27 -14.37 32.02
CA LEU A 141 12.16 -15.19 33.21
C LEU A 141 13.17 -14.71 34.24
N ASN A 142 12.70 -14.32 35.39
CA ASN A 142 13.53 -13.93 36.54
C ASN A 142 13.19 -14.79 37.75
N GLY A 143 14.20 -15.17 38.48
CA GLY A 143 14.05 -15.93 39.71
C GLY A 143 14.98 -15.44 40.81
N ASN A 144 14.53 -15.57 42.01
CA ASN A 144 15.28 -15.28 43.23
C ASN A 144 15.04 -16.40 44.23
N TYR A 145 16.09 -17.01 44.73
CA TYR A 145 15.99 -18.09 45.72
C TYR A 145 16.95 -17.92 46.87
N LYS A 146 16.42 -17.95 48.07
CA LYS A 146 17.16 -17.86 49.32
C LYS A 146 17.64 -19.25 49.74
N VAL A 147 18.88 -19.57 49.45
CA VAL A 147 19.47 -20.89 49.72
C VAL A 147 19.77 -21.04 51.21
N LEU A 148 20.29 -20.00 51.80
CA LEU A 148 20.61 -19.90 53.22
C LEU A 148 20.19 -18.52 53.76
N PRO A 149 20.08 -18.33 55.08
CA PRO A 149 19.73 -17.02 55.63
C PRO A 149 20.68 -15.88 55.17
N ILE A 150 21.89 -16.23 54.83
CA ILE A 150 22.96 -15.30 54.36
C ILE A 150 23.22 -15.41 52.87
N LEU A 151 22.58 -16.33 52.14
CA LEU A 151 22.83 -16.58 50.72
C LEU A 151 21.58 -16.51 49.89
N ASN A 152 21.52 -15.58 48.97
CA ASN A 152 20.45 -15.37 48.05
C ASN A 152 20.97 -15.44 46.62
N ILE A 153 20.40 -16.30 45.78
CA ILE A 153 20.74 -16.48 44.37
C ILE A 153 19.68 -15.81 43.53
N LYS A 154 20.08 -14.96 42.61
CA LYS A 154 19.22 -14.31 41.62
C LYS A 154 19.70 -14.69 40.20
N GLY A 155 18.76 -14.99 39.33
CA GLY A 155 19.05 -15.28 37.95
C GLY A 155 17.90 -14.83 37.05
N GLY A 156 18.22 -14.54 35.81
CA GLY A 156 17.20 -14.18 34.83
C GLY A 156 17.67 -14.46 33.41
N VAL A 157 16.70 -14.69 32.55
CA VAL A 157 16.89 -14.90 31.11
C VAL A 157 15.90 -14.02 30.39
N ASN A 158 16.41 -13.29 29.39
CA ASN A 158 15.60 -12.53 28.44
C ASN A 158 15.88 -13.03 27.04
N PHE A 159 14.85 -13.21 26.25
CA PHE A 159 15.00 -13.49 24.83
C PHE A 159 14.04 -12.62 24.02
N SER A 160 14.45 -12.30 22.81
CA SER A 160 13.62 -11.60 21.85
C SER A 160 14.03 -12.03 20.45
N THR A 161 13.01 -12.28 19.62
CA THR A 161 13.20 -12.50 18.18
C THR A 161 12.27 -11.56 17.45
N SER A 162 12.74 -11.02 16.32
CA SER A 162 11.95 -10.13 15.49
C SER A 162 12.15 -10.47 14.02
N GLU A 163 11.10 -10.28 13.26
CA GLU A 163 11.05 -10.47 11.81
C GLU A 163 10.49 -9.20 11.18
N ALA A 164 11.20 -8.71 10.18
CA ALA A 164 10.77 -7.63 9.30
C ALA A 164 11.20 -8.00 7.87
N PRO A 165 10.27 -8.09 6.90
CA PRO A 165 10.63 -8.33 5.50
C PRO A 165 11.27 -7.11 4.86
#